data_072d5c8a6d665ca6826a7f9f56c2d5d5
#
_entry.id   072d5c8a6d665ca6826a7f9f56c2d5d5
#
_cell.length_a   1.000
_cell.length_b   1.000
_cell.length_c   1.000
_cell.angle_alpha   90.00
_cell.angle_beta   90.00
_cell.angle_gamma   90.00
#
_symmetry.space_group_name_H-M   'P 1'
#
loop_
_entity.id
_entity.type
_entity.pdbx_description
1 polymer ?
#
loop_
_entity_poly.entity_id
_entity_poly.type
_entity_poly.pdbx_seq_one_letter_code
_entity_poly.pdbx_strand_id
1 'polypeptide(L)'
;MLSCMQTIIISGGVLCMLKNREELEEKYRREGRVPPGQVMSVRFPVLHYGPVPEFDETTWDFKISGEVEKPLRFSWAEFSQLPRSEVVMDIHCVTRWSKFDTVWEGVKLKTLLEMGLLKIRAEAKFVLQRAENGFSANLPLQVILADNFLLATHFNHEPLSPEHGFPLRGVVGAMPGRKDLKDVYF
;
A
#
# COMPACT_ATOMS: atom_id res chain seq x y z
N MET A 1 3.14 -3.04 -61.94
CA MET A 1 3.20 -4.34 -61.22
C MET A 1 3.41 -4.04 -59.76
N LEU A 2 2.37 -4.12 -58.98
CA LEU A 2 2.38 -3.84 -57.54
C LEU A 2 2.84 -5.10 -56.83
N SER A 3 3.97 -5.02 -56.12
CA SER A 3 4.44 -6.07 -55.24
C SER A 3 3.72 -5.95 -53.89
N CYS A 4 2.99 -6.99 -53.57
CA CYS A 4 2.28 -7.18 -52.30
C CYS A 4 3.29 -7.27 -51.15
N MET A 5 3.32 -6.30 -50.22
CA MET A 5 4.01 -6.44 -48.94
C MET A 5 3.20 -7.35 -48.03
N GLN A 6 3.76 -8.52 -47.76
CA GLN A 6 3.21 -9.45 -46.78
C GLN A 6 3.39 -8.94 -45.37
N THR A 7 2.38 -9.15 -44.58
CA THR A 7 2.21 -8.82 -43.16
C THR A 7 3.40 -9.29 -42.32
N ILE A 8 4.07 -8.39 -41.62
CA ILE A 8 5.04 -8.72 -40.58
C ILE A 8 4.23 -8.88 -39.29
N ILE A 9 4.03 -10.10 -38.83
CA ILE A 9 3.47 -10.39 -37.51
C ILE A 9 4.61 -10.39 -36.51
N ILE A 10 4.76 -9.32 -35.73
CA ILE A 10 5.66 -9.27 -34.58
C ILE A 10 4.92 -9.93 -33.40
N SER A 11 5.03 -11.25 -33.26
CA SER A 11 4.40 -12.02 -32.18
C SER A 11 5.34 -12.23 -30.96
N GLY A 12 6.41 -11.45 -30.83
CA GLY A 12 7.42 -11.64 -29.77
C GLY A 12 7.11 -11.00 -28.41
N GLY A 13 6.28 -9.95 -28.36
CA GLY A 13 6.13 -9.14 -27.14
C GLY A 13 5.45 -9.83 -25.97
N VAL A 14 4.35 -10.53 -26.19
CA VAL A 14 3.57 -11.20 -25.14
C VAL A 14 4.33 -12.40 -24.57
N LEU A 15 4.98 -13.20 -25.40
CA LEU A 15 5.75 -14.37 -24.97
C LEU A 15 6.98 -13.97 -24.16
N CYS A 16 7.64 -12.88 -24.52
CA CYS A 16 8.78 -12.32 -23.77
C CYS A 16 8.34 -11.80 -22.38
N MET A 17 7.20 -11.12 -22.29
CA MET A 17 6.65 -10.63 -21.02
C MET A 17 6.23 -11.79 -20.10
N LEU A 18 5.66 -12.85 -20.62
CA LEU A 18 5.27 -14.03 -19.84
C LEU A 18 6.48 -14.77 -19.28
N LYS A 19 7.52 -14.99 -20.09
CA LYS A 19 8.79 -15.62 -19.63
C LYS A 19 9.45 -14.78 -18.54
N ASN A 20 9.52 -13.48 -18.71
CA ASN A 20 10.10 -12.59 -17.71
C ASN A 20 9.30 -12.62 -16.38
N ARG A 21 7.98 -12.73 -16.43
CA ARG A 21 7.15 -12.86 -15.24
C ARG A 21 7.41 -14.18 -14.49
N GLU A 22 7.49 -15.30 -15.20
CA GLU A 22 7.75 -16.62 -14.60
C GLU A 22 9.14 -16.67 -13.94
N GLU A 23 10.15 -16.13 -14.60
CA GLU A 23 11.52 -16.03 -14.07
C GLU A 23 11.58 -15.15 -12.80
N LEU A 24 10.86 -14.02 -12.78
CA LEU A 24 10.77 -13.15 -11.62
C LEU A 24 10.02 -13.84 -10.47
N GLU A 25 8.89 -14.49 -10.74
CA GLU A 25 8.16 -15.21 -9.70
C GLU A 25 9.01 -16.31 -9.09
N GLU A 26 9.75 -17.08 -9.91
CA GLU A 26 10.65 -18.10 -9.44
C GLU A 26 11.82 -17.55 -8.61
N LYS A 27 12.35 -16.36 -8.98
CA LYS A 27 13.33 -15.64 -8.17
C LYS A 27 12.76 -15.33 -6.78
N TYR A 28 11.56 -14.72 -6.71
CA TYR A 28 10.96 -14.36 -5.42
C TYR A 28 10.58 -15.59 -4.58
N ARG A 29 10.21 -16.72 -5.21
CA ARG A 29 10.00 -17.99 -4.52
C ARG A 29 11.28 -18.52 -3.89
N ARG A 30 12.40 -18.50 -4.61
CA ARG A 30 13.72 -18.88 -4.07
C ARG A 30 14.19 -17.98 -2.94
N GLU A 31 13.83 -16.70 -2.97
CA GLU A 31 14.08 -15.75 -1.89
C GLU A 31 13.13 -15.95 -0.69
N GLY A 32 12.15 -16.85 -0.78
CA GLY A 32 11.15 -17.09 0.27
C GLY A 32 10.16 -15.96 0.46
N ARG A 33 9.99 -15.10 -0.56
CA ARG A 33 9.13 -13.91 -0.51
C ARG A 33 7.70 -14.18 -1.01
N VAL A 34 7.45 -15.30 -1.66
CA VAL A 34 6.11 -15.69 -2.13
C VAL A 34 5.44 -16.58 -1.08
N PRO A 35 4.43 -16.08 -0.35
CA PRO A 35 3.72 -16.90 0.63
C PRO A 35 2.99 -18.09 -0.01
N PRO A 36 2.68 -19.14 0.75
CA PRO A 36 1.95 -20.30 0.25
C PRO A 36 0.61 -19.91 -0.41
N GLY A 37 0.35 -20.44 -1.61
CA GLY A 37 -0.88 -20.20 -2.35
C GLY A 37 -0.98 -18.83 -3.04
N GLN A 38 0.05 -17.99 -2.97
CA GLN A 38 0.11 -16.71 -3.67
C GLN A 38 0.73 -16.88 -5.07
N VAL A 39 0.32 -16.00 -5.99
CA VAL A 39 0.91 -15.87 -7.33
C VAL A 39 1.33 -14.42 -7.55
N MET A 40 2.40 -14.22 -8.33
CA MET A 40 2.85 -12.87 -8.65
C MET A 40 1.86 -12.14 -9.56
N SER A 41 1.50 -10.92 -9.20
CA SER A 41 0.76 -10.00 -10.05
C SER A 41 1.65 -8.88 -10.58
N VAL A 42 1.65 -8.70 -11.91
CA VAL A 42 2.32 -7.56 -12.55
C VAL A 42 1.48 -6.28 -12.35
N ARG A 43 0.16 -6.41 -12.45
CA ARG A 43 -0.76 -5.29 -12.22
C ARG A 43 -0.98 -5.09 -10.73
N PHE A 44 -1.45 -3.91 -10.36
CA PHE A 44 -2.05 -3.68 -9.05
C PHE A 44 -3.56 -3.86 -9.21
N PRO A 45 -4.14 -5.00 -8.78
CA PRO A 45 -5.57 -5.23 -8.95
C PRO A 45 -6.39 -4.23 -8.15
N VAL A 46 -7.45 -3.72 -8.75
CA VAL A 46 -8.40 -2.83 -8.09
C VAL A 46 -9.39 -3.68 -7.31
N LEU A 47 -9.39 -3.51 -5.99
CA LEU A 47 -10.36 -4.11 -5.07
C LEU A 47 -10.78 -3.03 -4.09
N HIS A 48 -12.03 -2.62 -4.13
CA HIS A 48 -12.57 -1.64 -3.19
C HIS A 48 -13.93 -2.08 -2.64
N TYR A 49 -14.24 -1.57 -1.48
CA TYR A 49 -15.51 -1.79 -0.79
C TYR A 49 -16.45 -0.62 -1.07
N GLY A 50 -17.58 -0.91 -1.72
CA GLY A 50 -18.55 0.12 -2.10
C GLY A 50 -18.04 1.09 -3.18
N PRO A 51 -18.69 2.23 -3.36
CA PRO A 51 -18.26 3.26 -4.30
C PRO A 51 -16.95 3.89 -3.87
N VAL A 52 -16.16 4.34 -4.84
CA VAL A 52 -14.95 5.13 -4.58
C VAL A 52 -15.38 6.51 -4.08
N PRO A 53 -14.90 6.96 -2.89
CA PRO A 53 -15.23 8.28 -2.36
C PRO A 53 -14.69 9.40 -3.27
N GLU A 54 -15.45 10.48 -3.38
CA GLU A 54 -14.97 11.70 -4.02
C GLU A 54 -14.09 12.49 -3.06
N PHE A 55 -12.96 12.96 -3.56
CA PHE A 55 -12.04 13.78 -2.77
C PHE A 55 -12.37 15.27 -2.95
N ASP A 56 -12.61 15.95 -1.83
CA ASP A 56 -12.72 17.41 -1.76
C ASP A 56 -11.72 17.91 -0.72
N GLU A 57 -10.67 18.59 -1.19
CA GLU A 57 -9.59 19.11 -0.37
C GLU A 57 -10.08 20.04 0.76
N THR A 58 -11.19 20.73 0.56
CA THR A 58 -11.73 21.71 1.53
C THR A 58 -12.44 21.05 2.71
N THR A 59 -12.96 19.85 2.52
CA THR A 59 -13.74 19.12 3.53
C THR A 59 -13.03 17.89 4.08
N TRP A 60 -12.01 17.39 3.36
CA TRP A 60 -11.28 16.21 3.78
C TRP A 60 -10.55 16.41 5.11
N ASP A 61 -10.63 15.43 5.98
CA ASP A 61 -9.84 15.39 7.20
C ASP A 61 -9.38 13.97 7.57
N PHE A 62 -8.22 13.90 8.22
CA PHE A 62 -7.72 12.69 8.85
C PHE A 62 -7.74 12.85 10.37
N LYS A 63 -8.32 11.88 11.07
CA LYS A 63 -8.51 11.92 12.51
C LYS A 63 -7.85 10.76 13.22
N ILE A 64 -7.26 11.04 14.38
CA ILE A 64 -6.81 10.04 15.35
C ILE A 64 -7.48 10.34 16.68
N SER A 65 -8.18 9.36 17.23
CA SER A 65 -8.93 9.51 18.51
C SER A 65 -8.95 8.19 19.28
N GLY A 66 -9.55 8.18 20.46
CA GLY A 66 -9.61 7.03 21.35
C GLY A 66 -8.52 7.10 22.43
N GLU A 67 -7.75 6.02 22.64
CA GLU A 67 -6.71 5.94 23.67
C GLU A 67 -5.46 6.78 23.29
N VAL A 68 -5.66 8.08 23.12
CA VAL A 68 -4.63 9.11 22.94
C VAL A 68 -4.79 10.21 23.98
N GLU A 69 -3.72 10.90 24.36
CA GLU A 69 -3.82 12.01 25.30
C GLU A 69 -4.69 13.15 24.77
N LYS A 70 -4.50 13.47 23.50
CA LYS A 70 -5.25 14.49 22.78
C LYS A 70 -5.64 13.98 21.39
N PRO A 71 -6.92 14.03 21.01
CA PRO A 71 -7.33 13.73 19.65
C PRO A 71 -6.65 14.65 18.64
N LEU A 72 -6.28 14.11 17.50
CA LEU A 72 -5.70 14.84 16.39
C LEU A 72 -6.68 14.91 15.23
N ARG A 73 -6.62 16.00 14.51
CA ARG A 73 -7.29 16.20 13.24
C ARG A 73 -6.36 16.98 12.33
N PHE A 74 -6.22 16.52 11.10
CA PHE A 74 -5.46 17.20 10.05
C PHE A 74 -6.39 17.46 8.87
N SER A 75 -6.42 18.68 8.36
CA SER A 75 -6.89 18.98 7.01
C SER A 75 -5.90 18.38 5.99
N TRP A 76 -6.29 18.32 4.71
CA TRP A 76 -5.37 17.87 3.67
C TRP A 76 -4.11 18.78 3.59
N ALA A 77 -4.28 20.08 3.68
CA ALA A 77 -3.18 21.03 3.67
C ALA A 77 -2.18 20.78 4.81
N GLU A 78 -2.66 20.46 6.02
CA GLU A 78 -1.79 20.13 7.17
C GLU A 78 -1.15 18.76 7.01
N PHE A 79 -1.92 17.74 6.59
CA PHE A 79 -1.42 16.38 6.41
C PHE A 79 -0.33 16.32 5.34
N SER A 80 -0.51 17.03 4.24
CA SER A 80 0.43 17.06 3.11
C SER A 80 1.79 17.69 3.44
N GLN A 81 1.88 18.48 4.53
CA GLN A 81 3.12 19.07 5.05
C GLN A 81 3.88 18.16 6.02
N LEU A 82 3.29 17.04 6.45
CA LEU A 82 3.98 16.11 7.35
C LEU A 82 5.17 15.45 6.66
N PRO A 83 6.25 15.15 7.41
CA PRO A 83 7.41 14.44 6.87
C PRO A 83 7.02 13.10 6.26
N ARG A 84 7.36 12.89 5.00
CA ARG A 84 7.12 11.64 4.28
C ARG A 84 8.31 10.71 4.38
N SER A 85 8.02 9.44 4.42
CA SER A 85 8.99 8.35 4.28
C SER A 85 8.68 7.57 3.02
N GLU A 86 9.73 7.10 2.36
CA GLU A 86 9.63 6.09 1.31
C GLU A 86 9.91 4.71 1.89
N VAL A 87 9.10 3.73 1.55
CA VAL A 87 9.26 2.34 2.01
C VAL A 87 9.03 1.39 0.84
N VAL A 88 9.98 0.48 0.64
CA VAL A 88 9.83 -0.62 -0.33
C VAL A 88 9.23 -1.82 0.38
N MET A 89 8.10 -2.30 -0.12
CA MET A 89 7.36 -3.40 0.49
C MET A 89 6.81 -4.37 -0.56
N ASP A 90 6.64 -5.62 -0.15
CA ASP A 90 5.84 -6.61 -0.85
C ASP A 90 4.41 -6.57 -0.33
N ILE A 91 3.44 -6.56 -1.22
CA ILE A 91 2.03 -6.58 -0.87
C ILE A 91 1.46 -7.96 -1.18
N HIS A 92 0.80 -8.55 -0.17
CA HIS A 92 0.14 -9.85 -0.27
C HIS A 92 -1.36 -9.67 -0.02
N CYS A 93 -2.19 -9.97 -1.01
CA CYS A 93 -3.63 -9.85 -0.88
C CYS A 93 -4.26 -11.18 -0.45
N VAL A 94 -5.29 -11.11 0.39
CA VAL A 94 -6.08 -12.29 0.77
C VAL A 94 -6.70 -13.02 -0.43
N THR A 95 -6.87 -12.34 -1.55
CA THR A 95 -7.33 -12.92 -2.83
C THR A 95 -6.22 -13.62 -3.63
N ARG A 96 -5.10 -13.94 -2.95
CA ARG A 96 -4.01 -14.81 -3.43
C ARG A 96 -3.14 -14.22 -4.54
N TRP A 97 -2.98 -12.93 -4.59
CA TRP A 97 -1.94 -12.33 -5.43
C TRP A 97 -0.92 -11.56 -4.58
N SER A 98 0.31 -11.53 -5.06
CA SER A 98 1.41 -10.77 -4.47
C SER A 98 2.01 -9.83 -5.50
N LYS A 99 2.41 -8.64 -5.05
CA LYS A 99 3.16 -7.68 -5.83
C LYS A 99 4.41 -7.30 -5.05
N PHE A 100 5.57 -7.41 -5.72
CA PHE A 100 6.89 -7.30 -5.10
C PHE A 100 7.55 -5.97 -5.40
N ASP A 101 8.49 -5.57 -4.51
CA ASP A 101 9.32 -4.38 -4.66
C ASP A 101 8.50 -3.11 -4.96
N THR A 102 7.33 -2.97 -4.32
CA THR A 102 6.48 -1.80 -4.50
C THR A 102 6.98 -0.65 -3.64
N VAL A 103 7.10 0.52 -4.24
CA VAL A 103 7.55 1.74 -3.55
C VAL A 103 6.32 2.51 -3.07
N TRP A 104 6.31 2.82 -1.78
CA TRP A 104 5.23 3.56 -1.14
C TRP A 104 5.78 4.80 -0.45
N GLU A 105 5.11 5.93 -0.64
CA GLU A 105 5.47 7.17 0.04
C GLU A 105 4.29 7.69 0.87
N GLY A 106 4.59 8.17 2.07
CA GLY A 106 3.57 8.67 2.98
C GLY A 106 4.11 8.94 4.38
N VAL A 107 3.23 9.02 5.35
CA VAL A 107 3.55 9.37 6.73
C VAL A 107 3.51 8.12 7.60
N LYS A 108 4.59 7.84 8.36
CA LYS A 108 4.57 6.81 9.40
C LYS A 108 3.86 7.33 10.64
N LEU A 109 3.06 6.50 11.31
CA LEU A 109 2.46 6.90 12.58
C LEU A 109 3.54 7.19 13.64
N LYS A 110 4.65 6.46 13.58
CA LYS A 110 5.83 6.69 14.41
C LYS A 110 6.38 8.12 14.27
N THR A 111 6.35 8.69 13.08
CA THR A 111 6.76 10.09 12.85
C THR A 111 5.93 11.08 13.67
N LEU A 112 4.62 10.86 13.78
CA LEU A 112 3.76 11.71 14.61
C LEU A 112 4.09 11.62 16.11
N LEU A 113 4.54 10.44 16.58
CA LEU A 113 5.04 10.25 17.95
C LEU A 113 6.36 10.98 18.15
N GLU A 114 7.30 10.84 17.23
CA GLU A 114 8.63 11.48 17.28
C GLU A 114 8.55 13.02 17.24
N MET A 115 7.57 13.53 16.50
CA MET A 115 7.25 14.98 16.47
C MET A 115 6.54 15.48 17.74
N GLY A 116 6.13 14.56 18.64
CA GLY A 116 5.35 14.91 19.83
C GLY A 116 3.90 15.34 19.54
N LEU A 117 3.42 15.17 18.30
CA LEU A 117 2.05 15.47 17.90
C LEU A 117 1.07 14.42 18.44
N LEU A 118 1.47 13.15 18.39
CA LEU A 118 0.69 12.02 18.87
C LEU A 118 1.30 11.48 20.17
N LYS A 119 0.43 11.29 21.17
CA LYS A 119 0.77 10.58 22.39
C LYS A 119 -0.28 9.53 22.66
N ILE A 120 0.14 8.28 22.64
CA ILE A 120 -0.71 7.10 22.82
C ILE A 120 -0.69 6.71 24.29
N ARG A 121 -1.84 6.40 24.85
CA ARG A 121 -1.98 5.93 26.23
C ARG A 121 -1.51 4.47 26.34
N ALA A 122 -1.05 4.08 27.52
CA ALA A 122 -0.52 2.73 27.75
C ALA A 122 -1.54 1.60 27.58
N GLU A 123 -2.82 1.91 27.71
CA GLU A 123 -3.93 0.98 27.54
C GLU A 123 -4.22 0.63 26.08
N ALA A 124 -3.75 1.43 25.11
CA ALA A 124 -3.97 1.20 23.70
C ALA A 124 -3.30 -0.10 23.23
N LYS A 125 -4.07 -1.00 22.65
CA LYS A 125 -3.59 -2.31 22.16
C LYS A 125 -3.84 -2.49 20.67
N PHE A 126 -4.87 -1.85 20.13
CA PHE A 126 -5.34 -2.01 18.75
C PHE A 126 -5.65 -0.67 18.14
N VAL A 127 -5.60 -0.62 16.81
CA VAL A 127 -6.02 0.52 16.01
C VAL A 127 -7.12 0.07 15.07
N LEU A 128 -8.27 0.72 15.14
CA LEU A 128 -9.35 0.55 14.19
C LEU A 128 -9.22 1.64 13.11
N GLN A 129 -8.83 1.24 11.92
CA GLN A 129 -8.84 2.11 10.75
C GLN A 129 -10.26 2.12 10.15
N ARG A 130 -10.75 3.30 9.80
CA ARG A 130 -12.05 3.48 9.14
C ARG A 130 -11.89 4.33 7.90
N ALA A 131 -12.46 3.87 6.80
CA ALA A 131 -12.56 4.61 5.55
C ALA A 131 -13.94 5.27 5.40
N GLU A 132 -14.03 6.30 4.58
CA GLU A 132 -15.27 7.07 4.35
C GLU A 132 -16.41 6.19 3.82
N ASN A 133 -16.10 5.20 2.98
CA ASN A 133 -17.08 4.26 2.43
C ASN A 133 -17.58 3.21 3.43
N GLY A 134 -17.20 3.33 4.73
CA GLY A 134 -17.62 2.42 5.79
C GLY A 134 -16.74 1.17 5.97
N PHE A 135 -15.73 0.96 5.12
CA PHE A 135 -14.76 -0.11 5.34
C PHE A 135 -13.98 0.11 6.65
N SER A 136 -13.69 -0.96 7.35
CA SER A 136 -12.85 -0.89 8.55
C SER A 136 -11.91 -2.09 8.67
N ALA A 137 -10.74 -1.83 9.23
CA ALA A 137 -9.74 -2.86 9.54
C ALA A 137 -9.19 -2.64 10.95
N ASN A 138 -9.07 -3.72 11.71
CA ASN A 138 -8.50 -3.70 13.05
C ASN A 138 -7.13 -4.35 13.05
N LEU A 139 -6.11 -3.63 13.53
CA LEU A 139 -4.74 -4.09 13.60
C LEU A 139 -4.16 -3.89 15.01
N PRO A 140 -3.29 -4.80 15.46
CA PRO A 140 -2.52 -4.56 16.69
C PRO A 140 -1.71 -3.26 16.59
N LEU A 141 -1.67 -2.48 17.68
CA LEU A 141 -0.92 -1.22 17.72
C LEU A 141 0.55 -1.39 17.29
N GLN A 142 1.18 -2.49 17.69
CA GLN A 142 2.57 -2.80 17.33
C GLN A 142 2.79 -2.92 15.81
N VAL A 143 1.78 -3.36 15.05
CA VAL A 143 1.86 -3.43 13.57
C VAL A 143 1.81 -2.03 12.97
N ILE A 144 0.96 -1.17 13.52
CA ILE A 144 0.80 0.22 13.06
C ILE A 144 2.03 1.07 13.39
N LEU A 145 2.77 0.73 14.45
CA LEU A 145 4.00 1.43 14.83
C LEU A 145 5.26 0.84 14.19
N ALA A 146 5.13 -0.26 13.44
CA ALA A 146 6.26 -0.89 12.77
C ALA A 146 6.69 -0.11 11.51
N ASP A 147 7.91 -0.39 11.06
CA ASP A 147 8.50 0.31 9.90
C ASP A 147 7.80 -0.01 8.58
N ASN A 148 7.06 -1.10 8.53
CA ASN A 148 6.30 -1.57 7.36
C ASN A 148 4.84 -1.11 7.35
N PHE A 149 4.43 -0.21 8.23
CA PHE A 149 3.14 0.48 8.15
C PHE A 149 3.34 1.90 7.63
N LEU A 150 2.48 2.32 6.72
CA LEU A 150 2.49 3.66 6.14
C LEU A 150 1.07 4.19 5.91
N LEU A 151 0.85 5.44 6.25
CA LEU A 151 -0.27 6.24 5.76
C LEU A 151 0.15 6.79 4.39
N ALA A 152 -0.09 5.99 3.35
CA ALA A 152 0.44 6.22 2.02
C ALA A 152 -0.41 7.23 1.22
N THR A 153 0.27 8.09 0.49
CA THR A 153 -0.29 9.04 -0.48
C THR A 153 0.16 8.76 -1.90
N HIS A 154 1.30 8.02 -2.07
CA HIS A 154 1.88 7.69 -3.37
C HIS A 154 2.22 6.21 -3.46
N PHE A 155 2.20 5.72 -4.68
CA PHE A 155 2.57 4.37 -5.08
C PHE A 155 3.46 4.44 -6.32
N ASN A 156 4.67 3.87 -6.24
CA ASN A 156 5.69 3.92 -7.31
C ASN A 156 5.92 5.36 -7.81
N HIS A 157 6.08 6.30 -6.88
CA HIS A 157 6.36 7.74 -7.09
C HIS A 157 5.21 8.54 -7.71
N GLU A 158 4.05 7.93 -7.96
CA GLU A 158 2.86 8.61 -8.46
C GLU A 158 1.80 8.72 -7.34
N PRO A 159 1.01 9.79 -7.29
CA PRO A 159 -0.12 9.86 -6.38
C PRO A 159 -1.02 8.63 -6.52
N LEU A 160 -1.60 8.16 -5.41
CA LEU A 160 -2.58 7.09 -5.47
C LEU A 160 -3.72 7.45 -6.42
N SER A 161 -4.18 6.48 -7.21
CA SER A 161 -5.43 6.68 -7.95
C SER A 161 -6.64 6.56 -6.99
N PRO A 162 -7.80 7.14 -7.33
CA PRO A 162 -9.00 7.03 -6.52
C PRO A 162 -9.37 5.57 -6.19
N GLU A 163 -9.25 4.66 -7.16
CA GLU A 163 -9.53 3.23 -7.00
C GLU A 163 -8.53 2.52 -6.08
N HIS A 164 -7.36 3.11 -5.86
CA HIS A 164 -6.34 2.58 -4.96
C HIS A 164 -6.26 3.33 -3.63
N GLY A 165 -7.23 4.20 -3.34
CA GLY A 165 -7.42 4.83 -2.04
C GLY A 165 -6.85 6.24 -1.92
N PHE A 166 -6.79 7.03 -3.04
CA PHE A 166 -6.52 8.46 -2.96
C PHE A 166 -7.55 9.17 -2.07
N PRO A 167 -7.16 10.16 -1.25
CA PRO A 167 -5.82 10.74 -1.12
C PRO A 167 -4.93 10.00 -0.10
N LEU A 168 -5.49 9.14 0.75
CA LEU A 168 -4.78 8.50 1.86
C LEU A 168 -5.22 7.05 2.04
N ARG A 169 -4.24 6.15 2.11
CA ARG A 169 -4.45 4.73 2.34
C ARG A 169 -3.52 4.20 3.43
N GLY A 170 -4.05 3.43 4.38
CA GLY A 170 -3.21 2.61 5.26
C GLY A 170 -2.65 1.42 4.49
N VAL A 171 -1.34 1.23 4.55
CA VAL A 171 -0.64 0.10 3.89
C VAL A 171 0.25 -0.60 4.91
N VAL A 172 0.17 -1.92 4.92
CA VAL A 172 1.11 -2.79 5.63
C VAL A 172 1.64 -3.80 4.62
N GLY A 173 2.95 -3.96 4.54
CA GLY A 173 3.56 -4.89 3.60
C GLY A 173 4.73 -5.66 4.21
N ALA A 174 5.18 -6.70 3.52
CA ALA A 174 6.40 -7.40 3.86
C ALA A 174 7.60 -6.60 3.39
N MET A 175 8.57 -6.36 4.27
CA MET A 175 9.83 -5.71 3.88
C MET A 175 10.86 -6.77 3.49
N PRO A 176 11.39 -6.75 2.26
CA PRO A 176 12.42 -7.69 1.84
C PRO A 176 13.61 -7.72 2.84
N GLY A 177 13.98 -8.93 3.27
CA GLY A 177 15.06 -9.14 4.25
C GLY A 177 14.67 -8.94 5.72
N ARG A 178 13.48 -8.47 6.04
CA ARG A 178 12.98 -8.25 7.42
C ARG A 178 12.01 -9.37 7.80
N LYS A 179 12.53 -10.45 8.38
CA LYS A 179 11.72 -11.59 8.86
C LYS A 179 11.07 -11.37 10.23
N ASP A 180 11.44 -10.32 10.92
CA ASP A 180 10.91 -9.89 12.21
C ASP A 180 9.56 -9.16 12.08
N LEU A 181 9.23 -8.66 10.90
CA LEU A 181 7.95 -8.01 10.62
C LEU A 181 6.97 -9.03 10.05
N LYS A 182 5.81 -9.13 10.70
CA LYS A 182 4.76 -10.04 10.25
C LYS A 182 4.11 -9.51 8.97
N ASP A 183 3.95 -10.40 8.01
CA ASP A 183 3.17 -10.12 6.82
C ASP A 183 1.69 -9.96 7.23
N VAL A 184 1.06 -8.92 6.74
CA VAL A 184 -0.37 -8.68 6.93
C VAL A 184 -1.03 -8.75 5.56
N TYR A 185 -2.04 -9.59 5.46
CA TYR A 185 -2.83 -9.76 4.24
C TYR A 185 -4.06 -8.84 4.32
N PHE A 186 -4.30 -8.06 3.27
CA PHE A 186 -5.47 -7.21 3.09
C PHE A 186 -6.29 -7.61 1.89
#